data_f51e591a9efc749793d3a49466bc7ece
#
_entry.id   f51e591a9efc749793d3a49466bc7ece
#
_cell.length_a   1.000
_cell.length_b   1.000
_cell.length_c   1.000
_cell.angle_alpha   90.00
_cell.angle_beta   90.00
_cell.angle_gamma   90.00
#
_symmetry.space_group_name_H-M   'P 1'
#
loop_
_entity.id
_entity.type
_entity.pdbx_description
1 polymer ?
#
loop_
_entity_poly.entity_id
_entity_poly.type
_entity_poly.pdbx_seq_one_letter_code
_entity_poly.pdbx_strand_id
1 'polypeptide(L)'
;MDDTSRSLQARVAAILFFLHVQSRKIQEIPQSCKGLLSTIPLQRCLVYTGRMSSTFTIRDIVNEDATASVSDYGAHVLSWAPAGEQTVVWRPKAIHLKEGTAIRGGVPIIFPWFNSGFEGGHVASKKPKHGFARNSFWHYDKEGSSDALLRYTLDSSEINADILSQFVSGPNPQFHAVYTIEVGCELTMSLTVYNDG
;
A
#
# COMPACT_ATOMS: atom_id res chain seq x y z
N MET A 1 -16.80 -38.72 -2.76
CA MET A 1 -15.39 -38.40 -2.64
C MET A 1 -15.28 -36.90 -2.85
N ASP A 2 -15.30 -36.21 -1.75
CA ASP A 2 -15.59 -34.80 -1.66
C ASP A 2 -14.26 -34.07 -1.40
N ASP A 3 -13.74 -33.40 -2.44
CA ASP A 3 -12.48 -32.66 -2.38
C ASP A 3 -12.81 -31.18 -2.11
N THR A 4 -13.00 -30.91 -0.83
CA THR A 4 -13.17 -29.53 -0.35
C THR A 4 -11.79 -28.87 -0.23
N SER A 5 -11.38 -28.21 -1.31
CA SER A 5 -10.25 -27.28 -1.28
C SER A 5 -10.53 -26.18 -0.26
N ARG A 6 -9.89 -26.27 0.90
CA ARG A 6 -9.93 -25.23 1.94
C ARG A 6 -9.06 -24.06 1.50
N SER A 7 -9.67 -23.06 0.89
CA SER A 7 -9.06 -21.75 0.77
C SER A 7 -8.99 -21.11 2.15
N LEU A 8 -7.83 -21.14 2.76
CA LEU A 8 -7.58 -20.44 4.01
C LEU A 8 -7.37 -18.96 3.71
N GLN A 9 -8.44 -18.17 3.73
CA GLN A 9 -8.33 -16.72 3.70
C GLN A 9 -7.69 -16.24 5.00
N ALA A 10 -6.39 -16.11 5.03
CA ALA A 10 -5.71 -15.39 6.09
C ALA A 10 -5.92 -13.88 5.90
N ARG A 11 -6.91 -13.31 6.55
CA ARG A 11 -7.03 -11.87 6.71
C ARG A 11 -5.92 -11.43 7.66
N VAL A 12 -4.79 -11.03 7.13
CA VAL A 12 -3.75 -10.36 7.91
C VAL A 12 -4.22 -8.92 8.11
N ALA A 13 -4.75 -8.64 9.29
CA ALA A 13 -4.92 -7.26 9.73
C ALA A 13 -3.52 -6.65 9.78
N ALA A 14 -3.18 -5.82 8.81
CA ALA A 14 -1.97 -5.01 8.84
C ALA A 14 -2.10 -4.05 10.03
N ILE A 15 -1.48 -4.40 11.15
CA ILE A 15 -1.43 -3.53 12.31
C ILE A 15 -0.56 -2.33 11.93
N LEU A 16 -1.22 -1.21 11.70
CA LEU A 16 -0.63 0.12 11.60
C LEU A 16 0.03 0.46 12.94
N PHE A 17 1.34 0.40 13.02
CA PHE A 17 2.09 1.07 14.06
C PHE A 17 3.24 1.86 13.45
N PHE A 18 3.00 3.14 13.27
CA PHE A 18 3.80 4.30 13.63
C PHE A 18 3.09 5.58 13.15
N LEU A 19 1.93 5.85 13.73
CA LEU A 19 1.44 7.21 13.83
C LEU A 19 2.02 7.78 15.12
N HIS A 20 3.02 8.63 15.01
CA HIS A 20 3.29 9.59 16.06
C HIS A 20 2.20 10.66 15.93
N VAL A 21 1.02 10.33 16.42
CA VAL A 21 -0.08 11.28 16.57
C VAL A 21 0.25 12.15 17.76
N GLN A 22 0.70 13.37 17.50
CA GLN A 22 0.48 14.42 18.50
C GLN A 22 -1.04 14.53 18.66
N SER A 23 -1.51 14.14 19.83
CA SER A 23 -2.89 14.23 20.26
C SER A 23 -3.37 15.68 20.11
N ARG A 24 -3.97 16.00 18.96
CA ARG A 24 -4.96 17.07 18.87
C ARG A 24 -6.29 16.37 18.73
N LYS A 25 -7.23 16.74 19.61
CA LYS A 25 -8.62 16.29 19.64
C LYS A 25 -9.12 16.11 18.22
N ILE A 26 -9.64 14.91 17.92
CA ILE A 26 -10.42 14.65 16.74
C ILE A 26 -11.61 15.61 16.83
N GLN A 27 -11.53 16.71 16.13
CA GLN A 27 -12.68 17.56 15.86
C GLN A 27 -13.54 16.78 14.87
N GLU A 28 -14.82 16.74 15.13
CA GLU A 28 -15.83 16.03 14.34
C GLU A 28 -15.60 16.20 12.83
N ILE A 29 -15.77 15.10 12.07
CA ILE A 29 -15.71 15.06 10.61
C ILE A 29 -16.50 16.24 10.06
N PRO A 30 -15.90 17.14 9.27
CA PRO A 30 -16.61 18.27 8.71
C PRO A 30 -17.85 17.79 7.95
N GLN A 31 -18.99 18.38 8.22
CA GLN A 31 -20.27 18.06 7.54
C GLN A 31 -20.22 18.31 6.02
N SER A 32 -19.15 18.85 5.48
CA SER A 32 -18.94 19.13 4.06
C SER A 32 -18.91 17.90 3.17
N CYS A 33 -18.63 16.71 3.70
CA CYS A 33 -18.75 15.47 2.95
C CYS A 33 -20.17 14.89 2.90
N LYS A 34 -21.14 15.55 3.55
CA LYS A 34 -22.55 15.16 3.51
C LYS A 34 -23.34 16.21 2.73
N GLY A 35 -23.34 16.07 1.41
CA GLY A 35 -24.36 16.69 0.56
C GLY A 35 -23.99 18.00 -0.09
N LEU A 36 -23.46 17.91 -1.28
CA LEU A 36 -23.73 18.84 -2.37
C LEU A 36 -23.93 18.03 -3.66
N LEU A 37 -25.12 17.43 -3.77
CA LEU A 37 -25.68 17.08 -5.05
C LEU A 37 -26.29 18.37 -5.62
N SER A 38 -25.53 19.17 -6.33
CA SER A 38 -26.05 20.10 -7.32
C SER A 38 -24.95 20.63 -8.22
N THR A 39 -24.96 20.12 -9.47
CA THR A 39 -24.52 20.80 -10.68
C THR A 39 -23.15 21.47 -10.69
N ILE A 40 -22.10 20.69 -10.94
CA ILE A 40 -20.86 21.20 -11.54
C ILE A 40 -20.59 20.37 -12.80
N PRO A 41 -20.24 21.01 -13.95
CA PRO A 41 -20.10 20.30 -15.21
C PRO A 41 -18.89 19.38 -15.20
N LEU A 42 -19.09 18.18 -15.71
CA LEU A 42 -18.05 17.21 -16.11
C LEU A 42 -16.99 17.90 -16.98
N GLN A 43 -15.93 18.34 -16.38
CA GLN A 43 -14.73 18.65 -17.16
C GLN A 43 -13.48 18.69 -16.30
N ARG A 44 -12.60 17.75 -16.62
CA ARG A 44 -11.20 17.59 -16.24
C ARG A 44 -10.90 16.60 -15.09
N CYS A 45 -11.05 15.33 -15.44
CA CYS A 45 -10.15 14.32 -14.90
C CYS A 45 -8.75 14.59 -15.52
N LEU A 46 -7.89 15.31 -14.85
CA LEU A 46 -6.48 15.43 -15.22
C LEU A 46 -5.75 14.25 -14.59
N VAL A 47 -5.67 13.15 -15.33
CA VAL A 47 -4.67 12.12 -15.07
C VAL A 47 -3.31 12.75 -15.39
N TYR A 48 -2.63 13.26 -14.39
CA TYR A 48 -1.30 13.79 -14.56
C TYR A 48 -0.31 12.63 -14.66
N THR A 49 0.15 12.36 -15.86
CA THR A 49 1.18 11.38 -16.17
C THR A 49 2.48 11.78 -15.49
N GLY A 50 2.91 10.89 -14.59
CA GLY A 50 4.07 11.05 -13.73
C GLY A 50 5.35 11.42 -14.46
N ARG A 51 6.17 12.16 -13.77
CA ARG A 51 7.55 12.45 -14.12
C ARG A 51 8.35 11.16 -14.08
N MET A 52 8.62 10.60 -15.24
CA MET A 52 9.44 9.40 -15.37
C MET A 52 10.89 9.71 -15.00
N SER A 53 11.29 9.37 -13.78
CA SER A 53 12.64 8.88 -13.52
C SER A 53 12.64 7.41 -13.95
N SER A 54 13.64 6.96 -14.66
CA SER A 54 13.64 5.72 -15.45
C SER A 54 13.37 4.39 -14.70
N THR A 55 13.05 4.44 -13.40
CA THR A 55 12.88 3.25 -12.55
C THR A 55 11.71 3.38 -11.56
N PHE A 56 11.29 4.58 -11.17
CA PHE A 56 10.27 4.78 -10.14
C PHE A 56 9.11 5.60 -10.68
N THR A 57 7.91 5.04 -10.64
CA THR A 57 6.67 5.73 -11.01
C THR A 57 5.94 6.17 -9.76
N ILE A 58 5.48 7.42 -9.75
CA ILE A 58 4.57 7.96 -8.74
C ILE A 58 3.24 8.23 -9.44
N ARG A 59 2.16 7.73 -8.85
CA ARG A 59 0.79 7.95 -9.31
C ARG A 59 0.11 8.93 -8.40
N ASP A 60 -0.45 9.95 -9.01
CA ASP A 60 -1.24 10.95 -8.30
C ASP A 60 -2.72 10.70 -8.59
N ILE A 61 -3.53 10.69 -7.54
CA ILE A 61 -4.99 10.73 -7.60
C ILE A 61 -5.43 12.12 -7.15
N VAL A 62 -6.33 12.70 -7.93
CA VAL A 62 -7.02 13.95 -7.59
C VAL A 62 -8.47 13.77 -7.97
N ASN A 63 -9.35 13.72 -6.99
CA ASN A 63 -10.79 13.67 -7.17
C ASN A 63 -11.48 14.76 -6.32
N GLU A 64 -12.81 14.78 -6.30
CA GLU A 64 -13.56 15.78 -5.56
C GLU A 64 -13.41 15.68 -4.03
N ASP A 65 -13.09 14.48 -3.51
CA ASP A 65 -13.03 14.18 -2.09
C ASP A 65 -11.63 14.28 -1.51
N ALA A 66 -10.57 14.02 -2.31
CA ALA A 66 -9.22 13.93 -1.80
C ALA A 66 -8.13 14.01 -2.87
N THR A 67 -6.89 14.14 -2.40
CA THR A 67 -5.68 13.96 -3.19
C THR A 67 -4.78 12.92 -2.55
N ALA A 68 -4.10 12.11 -3.36
CA ALA A 68 -3.11 11.15 -2.89
C ALA A 68 -1.97 10.98 -3.89
N SER A 69 -0.79 10.59 -3.38
CA SER A 69 0.34 10.19 -4.21
C SER A 69 0.83 8.82 -3.74
N VAL A 70 1.02 7.89 -4.67
CA VAL A 70 1.46 6.51 -4.39
C VAL A 70 2.62 6.15 -5.32
N SER A 71 3.67 5.58 -4.77
CA SER A 71 4.79 5.04 -5.54
C SER A 71 4.54 3.58 -5.91
N ASP A 72 4.77 3.18 -7.16
CA ASP A 72 4.73 1.77 -7.58
C ASP A 72 5.80 0.94 -6.84
N TYR A 73 6.90 1.57 -6.43
CA TYR A 73 7.88 0.95 -5.55
C TYR A 73 7.34 0.87 -4.12
N GLY A 74 7.09 -0.34 -3.67
CA GLY A 74 6.49 -0.64 -2.37
C GLY A 74 4.97 -0.46 -2.33
N ALA A 75 4.30 -0.13 -3.44
CA ALA A 75 2.91 0.38 -3.47
C ALA A 75 2.68 1.40 -2.35
N HIS A 76 3.67 2.27 -2.18
CA HIS A 76 3.87 3.10 -0.99
C HIS A 76 3.03 4.37 -1.05
N VAL A 77 2.09 4.55 -0.13
CA VAL A 77 1.33 5.80 -0.01
C VAL A 77 2.25 6.90 0.50
N LEU A 78 2.55 7.86 -0.36
CA LEU A 78 3.45 8.98 -0.05
C LEU A 78 2.73 10.16 0.59
N SER A 79 1.48 10.40 0.17
CA SER A 79 0.65 11.48 0.71
C SER A 79 -0.82 11.16 0.52
N TRP A 80 -1.64 11.71 1.39
CA TRP A 80 -3.09 11.77 1.26
C TRP A 80 -3.60 12.98 2.02
N ALA A 81 -4.54 13.70 1.43
CA ALA A 81 -5.24 14.82 2.02
C ALA A 81 -6.71 14.81 1.58
N PRO A 82 -7.68 14.92 2.49
CA PRO A 82 -9.06 15.23 2.17
C PRO A 82 -9.16 16.58 1.43
N ALA A 83 -10.19 16.77 0.63
CA ALA A 83 -10.40 18.00 -0.12
C ALA A 83 -10.47 19.22 0.82
N GLY A 84 -9.69 20.25 0.50
CA GLY A 84 -9.59 21.48 1.31
C GLY A 84 -8.75 21.36 2.57
N GLU A 85 -8.21 20.17 2.90
CA GLU A 85 -7.45 19.92 4.12
C GLU A 85 -5.94 19.77 3.84
N GLN A 86 -5.15 19.83 4.91
CA GLN A 86 -3.72 19.57 4.83
C GLN A 86 -3.45 18.08 4.74
N THR A 87 -2.29 17.73 4.15
CA THR A 87 -1.80 16.35 4.11
C THR A 87 -1.76 15.73 5.51
N VAL A 88 -2.45 14.59 5.67
CA VAL A 88 -2.48 13.80 6.91
C VAL A 88 -1.26 12.89 7.01
N VAL A 89 -0.85 12.31 5.89
CA VAL A 89 0.27 11.37 5.83
C VAL A 89 1.58 12.15 5.83
N TRP A 90 2.38 11.96 6.90
CA TRP A 90 3.68 12.61 7.03
C TRP A 90 4.71 12.03 6.08
N ARG A 91 5.46 12.91 5.43
CA ARG A 91 6.66 12.55 4.64
C ARG A 91 7.75 13.62 4.81
N PRO A 92 9.04 13.26 4.62
CA PRO A 92 10.09 14.26 4.57
C PRO A 92 9.94 15.17 3.35
N LYS A 93 10.54 16.38 3.40
CA LYS A 93 10.51 17.33 2.29
C LYS A 93 11.10 16.77 0.99
N ALA A 94 12.12 15.91 1.10
CA ALA A 94 12.72 15.21 -0.02
C ALA A 94 12.57 13.69 0.16
N ILE A 95 12.05 13.02 -0.86
CA ILE A 95 11.93 11.56 -0.91
C ILE A 95 13.10 11.04 -1.74
N HIS A 96 13.87 10.13 -1.17
CA HIS A 96 14.94 9.44 -1.87
C HIS A 96 14.43 8.07 -2.32
N LEU A 97 14.24 7.91 -3.64
CA LEU A 97 13.86 6.66 -4.26
C LEU A 97 15.13 5.92 -4.68
N LYS A 98 15.35 4.75 -4.09
CA LYS A 98 16.48 3.87 -4.41
C LYS A 98 16.05 2.44 -4.21
N GLU A 99 16.27 1.62 -5.23
CA GLU A 99 16.00 0.18 -5.18
C GLU A 99 16.73 -0.48 -4.00
N GLY A 100 16.08 -1.44 -3.35
CA GLY A 100 16.56 -2.12 -2.15
C GLY A 100 16.49 -1.27 -0.87
N THR A 101 16.08 0.00 -0.97
CA THR A 101 15.97 0.91 0.18
C THR A 101 14.52 1.32 0.41
N ALA A 102 14.05 1.14 1.65
CA ALA A 102 12.70 1.55 2.01
C ALA A 102 12.52 3.07 1.96
N ILE A 103 11.42 3.53 1.37
CA ILE A 103 11.00 4.93 1.39
C ILE A 103 10.77 5.37 2.84
N ARG A 104 11.19 6.59 3.17
CA ARG A 104 10.98 7.18 4.49
C ARG A 104 9.74 8.06 4.52
N GLY A 105 8.97 7.95 5.61
CA GLY A 105 7.65 8.58 5.73
C GLY A 105 6.61 7.82 4.91
N GLY A 106 5.40 8.38 4.78
CA GLY A 106 4.32 7.70 4.10
C GLY A 106 3.81 6.47 4.83
N VAL A 107 3.11 5.58 4.12
CA VAL A 107 2.57 4.33 4.67
C VAL A 107 3.17 3.15 3.91
N PRO A 108 4.16 2.45 4.49
CA PRO A 108 4.77 1.27 3.89
C PRO A 108 3.94 0.01 4.14
N ILE A 109 4.02 -0.96 3.24
CA ILE A 109 3.53 -2.32 3.45
C ILE A 109 4.57 -3.12 4.23
N ILE A 110 4.22 -3.61 5.40
CA ILE A 110 5.04 -4.50 6.22
C ILE A 110 4.60 -5.95 5.97
N PHE A 111 5.33 -6.66 5.10
CA PHE A 111 5.02 -8.03 4.72
C PHE A 111 6.28 -8.75 4.19
N PRO A 112 6.48 -10.06 4.50
CA PRO A 112 5.63 -10.94 5.31
C PRO A 112 6.00 -10.99 6.81
N TRP A 113 7.04 -10.28 7.25
CA TRP A 113 7.41 -10.24 8.67
C TRP A 113 7.63 -8.83 9.19
N PHE A 114 7.41 -8.65 10.48
CA PHE A 114 7.74 -7.42 11.19
C PHE A 114 9.18 -7.48 11.71
N ASN A 115 9.89 -6.34 11.65
CA ASN A 115 11.30 -6.20 12.05
C ASN A 115 12.18 -7.28 11.38
N SER A 116 12.88 -8.10 12.15
CA SER A 116 13.75 -9.19 11.66
C SER A 116 13.06 -10.56 11.70
N GLY A 117 11.73 -10.59 11.82
CA GLY A 117 10.96 -11.83 11.99
C GLY A 117 11.10 -12.44 13.39
N PHE A 118 10.18 -13.33 13.72
CA PHE A 118 10.14 -14.01 14.99
C PHE A 118 9.73 -15.46 14.75
N GLU A 119 10.55 -16.42 15.18
CA GLU A 119 10.31 -17.86 15.03
C GLU A 119 10.78 -18.58 16.28
N GLY A 120 10.04 -19.61 16.68
CA GLY A 120 10.40 -20.44 17.82
C GLY A 120 10.61 -19.69 19.13
N GLY A 121 9.98 -18.52 19.29
CA GLY A 121 10.17 -17.67 20.48
C GLY A 121 11.37 -16.73 20.42
N HIS A 122 12.09 -16.65 19.30
CA HIS A 122 13.28 -15.84 19.14
C HIS A 122 13.26 -14.94 17.89
N VAL A 123 14.09 -13.89 17.89
CA VAL A 123 14.29 -13.06 16.70
C VAL A 123 14.98 -13.90 15.62
N ALA A 124 14.34 -14.03 14.46
CA ALA A 124 14.79 -14.90 13.37
C ALA A 124 15.91 -14.30 12.50
N SER A 125 16.28 -13.05 12.74
CA SER A 125 17.30 -12.31 11.97
C SER A 125 17.05 -12.22 10.46
N LYS A 126 15.80 -12.32 10.03
CA LYS A 126 15.38 -12.23 8.62
C LYS A 126 15.74 -10.89 8.00
N LYS A 127 16.04 -10.92 6.70
CA LYS A 127 16.38 -9.74 5.90
C LYS A 127 15.56 -9.74 4.59
N PRO A 128 15.15 -8.54 4.13
CA PRO A 128 15.31 -7.22 4.77
C PRO A 128 14.41 -7.07 6.00
N LYS A 129 14.75 -6.16 6.91
CA LYS A 129 13.86 -5.84 8.05
C LYS A 129 12.50 -5.37 7.54
N HIS A 130 11.42 -5.85 8.19
CA HIS A 130 10.03 -5.58 7.86
C HIS A 130 9.54 -6.20 6.54
N GLY A 131 10.21 -7.28 6.09
CA GLY A 131 9.86 -7.97 4.88
C GLY A 131 10.28 -7.25 3.61
N PHE A 132 9.88 -7.84 2.50
CA PHE A 132 10.30 -7.39 1.16
C PHE A 132 9.28 -6.48 0.46
N ALA A 133 8.00 -6.51 0.83
CA ALA A 133 6.94 -5.83 0.11
C ALA A 133 7.19 -4.34 -0.15
N ARG A 134 7.70 -3.62 0.87
CA ARG A 134 8.03 -2.20 0.75
C ARG A 134 9.28 -1.90 -0.09
N ASN A 135 10.04 -2.92 -0.43
CA ASN A 135 11.28 -2.82 -1.21
C ASN A 135 11.15 -3.48 -2.60
N SER A 136 9.93 -3.89 -2.97
CA SER A 136 9.62 -4.49 -4.26
C SER A 136 8.87 -3.50 -5.15
N PHE A 137 9.01 -3.62 -6.46
CA PHE A 137 8.12 -2.96 -7.39
C PHE A 137 6.83 -3.75 -7.48
N TRP A 138 5.70 -3.06 -7.32
CA TRP A 138 4.37 -3.64 -7.45
C TRP A 138 3.82 -3.32 -8.83
N HIS A 139 3.12 -4.26 -9.42
CA HIS A 139 2.40 -4.03 -10.67
C HIS A 139 1.14 -3.23 -10.44
N TYR A 140 1.04 -2.10 -11.12
CA TYR A 140 -0.18 -1.33 -11.16
C TYR A 140 -1.19 -2.00 -12.09
N ASP A 141 -2.30 -2.46 -11.53
CA ASP A 141 -3.43 -3.01 -12.27
C ASP A 141 -4.34 -1.87 -12.73
N LYS A 142 -4.14 -1.45 -13.97
CA LYS A 142 -4.91 -0.35 -14.56
C LYS A 142 -6.39 -0.71 -14.73
N GLU A 143 -6.71 -1.96 -15.05
CA GLU A 143 -8.08 -2.39 -15.28
C GLU A 143 -8.87 -2.51 -13.97
N GLY A 144 -8.22 -2.90 -12.91
CA GLY A 144 -8.78 -2.95 -11.56
C GLY A 144 -8.73 -1.64 -10.80
N SER A 145 -8.28 -0.54 -11.42
CA SER A 145 -8.15 0.78 -10.82
C SER A 145 -9.14 1.78 -11.41
N SER A 146 -9.41 2.87 -10.68
CA SER A 146 -10.27 3.97 -11.08
C SER A 146 -9.68 5.32 -10.65
N ASP A 147 -10.42 6.40 -10.79
CA ASP A 147 -10.08 7.73 -10.30
C ASP A 147 -10.09 7.86 -8.76
N ALA A 148 -10.66 6.88 -8.05
CA ALA A 148 -10.70 6.83 -6.59
C ALA A 148 -10.05 5.56 -6.02
N LEU A 149 -9.62 4.60 -6.85
CA LEU A 149 -9.07 3.31 -6.42
C LEU A 149 -7.80 2.98 -7.17
N LEU A 150 -6.72 2.77 -6.46
CA LEU A 150 -5.50 2.15 -6.99
C LEU A 150 -5.45 0.68 -6.59
N ARG A 151 -5.19 -0.19 -7.56
CA ARG A 151 -4.97 -1.61 -7.34
C ARG A 151 -3.58 -2.02 -7.79
N TYR A 152 -2.91 -2.76 -6.94
CA TYR A 152 -1.57 -3.28 -7.18
C TYR A 152 -1.51 -4.78 -6.93
N THR A 153 -0.63 -5.47 -7.64
CA THR A 153 -0.34 -6.90 -7.42
C THR A 153 1.15 -7.13 -7.22
N LEU A 154 1.49 -8.18 -6.49
CA LEU A 154 2.85 -8.65 -6.29
C LEU A 154 2.85 -10.18 -6.23
N ASP A 155 3.63 -10.80 -7.09
CA ASP A 155 3.75 -12.25 -7.17
C ASP A 155 5.06 -12.75 -6.56
N SER A 156 5.02 -13.96 -6.00
CA SER A 156 6.20 -14.61 -5.41
C SER A 156 7.34 -14.81 -6.40
N SER A 157 7.03 -14.98 -7.69
CA SER A 157 8.01 -15.12 -8.77
C SER A 157 8.89 -13.89 -8.98
N GLU A 158 8.46 -12.73 -8.47
CA GLU A 158 9.19 -11.45 -8.59
C GLU A 158 10.12 -11.20 -7.41
N ILE A 159 10.04 -12.06 -6.39
CA ILE A 159 10.86 -11.93 -5.20
C ILE A 159 12.14 -12.77 -5.36
N ASN A 160 13.26 -12.16 -4.99
CA ASN A 160 14.53 -12.89 -4.98
C ASN A 160 14.42 -14.17 -4.16
N ALA A 161 14.89 -15.31 -4.73
CA ALA A 161 14.75 -16.63 -4.14
C ALA A 161 15.34 -16.75 -2.72
N ASP A 162 16.48 -16.07 -2.44
CA ASP A 162 17.10 -16.10 -1.12
C ASP A 162 16.28 -15.36 -0.08
N ILE A 163 15.53 -14.33 -0.50
CA ILE A 163 14.60 -13.60 0.37
C ILE A 163 13.35 -14.43 0.59
N LEU A 164 12.80 -14.99 -0.49
CA LEU A 164 11.58 -15.79 -0.46
C LEU A 164 11.72 -17.03 0.42
N SER A 165 12.89 -17.70 0.37
CA SER A 165 13.20 -18.87 1.19
C SER A 165 13.13 -18.62 2.70
N GLN A 166 13.19 -17.38 3.14
CA GLN A 166 13.04 -17.00 4.55
C GLN A 166 11.56 -16.88 4.97
N PHE A 167 10.63 -16.95 4.02
CA PHE A 167 9.20 -16.71 4.28
C PHE A 167 8.46 -17.99 4.67
N VAL A 168 8.71 -19.07 4.00
CA VAL A 168 7.98 -20.33 4.20
C VAL A 168 8.94 -21.51 4.32
N SER A 169 8.60 -22.42 5.23
CA SER A 169 9.24 -23.73 5.39
C SER A 169 8.58 -24.74 4.43
N GLY A 170 8.75 -24.57 3.13
CA GLY A 170 8.16 -25.46 2.15
C GLY A 170 8.96 -25.53 0.87
N PRO A 171 8.78 -26.60 0.07
CA PRO A 171 9.59 -26.78 -1.13
C PRO A 171 9.28 -25.77 -2.24
N ASN A 172 8.15 -25.05 -2.17
CA ASN A 172 7.73 -24.12 -3.20
C ASN A 172 6.77 -23.05 -2.64
N PRO A 173 7.28 -22.03 -1.93
CA PRO A 173 6.43 -20.96 -1.41
C PRO A 173 5.89 -20.13 -2.57
N GLN A 174 4.61 -20.30 -2.89
CA GLN A 174 3.92 -19.51 -3.90
C GLN A 174 2.84 -18.67 -3.24
N PHE A 175 2.82 -17.40 -3.58
CA PHE A 175 1.76 -16.47 -3.19
C PHE A 175 1.54 -15.45 -4.29
N HIS A 176 0.35 -14.89 -4.31
CA HIS A 176 0.13 -13.58 -4.91
C HIS A 176 -0.54 -12.65 -3.91
N ALA A 177 -0.20 -11.39 -3.98
CA ALA A 177 -0.74 -10.36 -3.11
C ALA A 177 -1.46 -9.30 -3.95
N VAL A 178 -2.60 -8.84 -3.45
CA VAL A 178 -3.39 -7.74 -4.01
C VAL A 178 -3.48 -6.64 -2.96
N TYR A 179 -3.08 -5.43 -3.34
CA TYR A 179 -3.18 -4.26 -2.48
C TYR A 179 -4.06 -3.21 -3.15
N THR A 180 -5.06 -2.76 -2.42
CA THR A 180 -5.97 -1.71 -2.87
C THR A 180 -5.88 -0.49 -1.97
N ILE A 181 -5.95 0.69 -2.59
CA ILE A 181 -5.93 2.00 -1.93
C ILE A 181 -7.12 2.77 -2.44
N GLU A 182 -8.14 2.95 -1.60
CA GLU A 182 -9.31 3.76 -1.89
C GLU A 182 -9.08 5.17 -1.36
N VAL A 183 -9.20 6.15 -2.25
CA VAL A 183 -8.89 7.56 -2.00
C VAL A 183 -10.19 8.36 -2.07
N GLY A 184 -10.68 8.76 -0.92
CA GLY A 184 -11.89 9.57 -0.75
C GLY A 184 -11.77 10.43 0.50
N CYS A 185 -12.90 10.83 1.08
CA CYS A 185 -12.95 11.51 2.38
C CYS A 185 -12.24 10.71 3.49
N GLU A 186 -12.13 9.41 3.29
CA GLU A 186 -11.31 8.48 4.07
C GLU A 186 -10.28 7.81 3.15
N LEU A 187 -9.16 7.41 3.73
CA LEU A 187 -8.15 6.61 3.05
C LEU A 187 -8.28 5.16 3.53
N THR A 188 -8.73 4.26 2.65
CA THR A 188 -8.84 2.84 2.97
C THR A 188 -7.76 2.06 2.24
N MET A 189 -7.01 1.25 2.97
CA MET A 189 -5.94 0.42 2.44
C MET A 189 -6.19 -1.04 2.81
N SER A 190 -6.23 -1.93 1.82
CA SER A 190 -6.46 -3.36 2.03
C SER A 190 -5.37 -4.19 1.37
N LEU A 191 -4.75 -5.08 2.12
CA LEU A 191 -3.80 -6.07 1.63
C LEU A 191 -4.42 -7.45 1.75
N THR A 192 -4.57 -8.13 0.61
CA THR A 192 -5.00 -9.53 0.55
C THR A 192 -3.84 -10.37 0.04
N VAL A 193 -3.52 -11.45 0.72
CA VAL A 193 -2.48 -12.39 0.31
C VAL A 193 -3.13 -13.76 0.12
N TYR A 194 -2.90 -14.34 -1.04
CA TYR A 194 -3.33 -15.67 -1.39
C TYR A 194 -2.14 -16.62 -1.28
N ASN A 195 -2.34 -17.76 -0.67
CA ASN A 195 -1.36 -18.83 -0.63
C ASN A 195 -1.67 -19.79 -1.77
N ASP A 196 -0.76 -19.94 -2.71
CA ASP A 196 -0.92 -20.72 -3.93
C ASP A 196 -0.02 -21.99 -3.91
N GLY A 197 0.70 -22.24 -2.78
CA GLY A 197 1.63 -23.37 -2.62
C GLY A 197 1.24 -24.40 -1.56
#